data_cf3d3746a543bc95694b1ca9d3ed93ad
#
_entry.id   cf3d3746a543bc95694b1ca9d3ed93ad
#
_cell.length_a   1.000
_cell.length_b   1.000
_cell.length_c   1.000
_cell.angle_alpha   90.00
_cell.angle_beta   90.00
_cell.angle_gamma   90.00
#
_symmetry.space_group_name_H-M   'P 1'
#
loop_
_entity.id
_entity.type
_entity.pdbx_description
1 polymer ?
#
loop_
_entity_poly.entity_id
_entity_poly.type
_entity_poly.pdbx_seq_one_letter_code
_entity_poly.pdbx_strand_id
1 'polypeptide(L)'
;MPLTIANILTLLRVALIPVVVAVYLIGGSGYLTAGLFLLAGVTDWADGYLARKRNEQSAFGAFLDPVADKLMVSAVLVLLAADPEMTQRVLSPVLFTIVVAIIIGREITISALREWMAELGNRGVVAVGWLGKIKTTLQFLAITVLLFAQAGMQAPALILGELLLYAAGALTLWSMMAYLKGAWPMLSER
;
A
#
# COMPACT_ATOMS: atom_id res chain seq x y z
N MET A 1 15.91 -19.96 11.32
CA MET A 1 14.87 -18.91 11.40
C MET A 1 13.76 -19.42 12.31
N PRO A 2 13.35 -18.71 13.35
CA PRO A 2 12.18 -19.10 14.12
C PRO A 2 10.94 -18.95 13.23
N LEU A 3 10.28 -20.07 12.93
CA LEU A 3 9.00 -20.11 12.20
C LEU A 3 7.88 -19.68 13.17
N THR A 4 7.83 -18.39 13.50
CA THR A 4 6.71 -17.85 14.26
C THR A 4 5.47 -17.76 13.38
N ILE A 5 4.27 -17.78 13.97
CA ILE A 5 3.01 -17.66 13.23
C ILE A 5 3.00 -16.34 12.44
N ALA A 6 3.52 -15.25 13.01
CA ALA A 6 3.65 -13.97 12.32
C ALA A 6 4.50 -14.09 11.06
N ASN A 7 5.69 -14.71 11.15
CA ASN A 7 6.57 -14.90 9.97
C ASN A 7 5.91 -15.75 8.87
N ILE A 8 5.13 -16.77 9.25
CA ILE A 8 4.39 -17.60 8.28
C ILE A 8 3.33 -16.76 7.56
N LEU A 9 2.59 -15.92 8.28
CA LEU A 9 1.58 -15.04 7.67
C LEU A 9 2.21 -14.01 6.73
N THR A 10 3.37 -13.45 7.09
CA THR A 10 4.12 -12.53 6.21
C THR A 10 4.61 -13.24 4.95
N LEU A 11 5.16 -14.46 5.07
CA LEU A 11 5.60 -15.26 3.92
C LEU A 11 4.40 -15.63 3.01
N LEU A 12 3.26 -15.98 3.60
CA LEU A 12 2.03 -16.24 2.86
C LEU A 12 1.62 -14.99 2.05
N ARG A 13 1.70 -13.79 2.65
CA ARG A 13 1.40 -12.54 1.95
C ARG A 13 2.35 -12.29 0.79
N VAL A 14 3.65 -12.52 0.96
CA VAL A 14 4.64 -12.42 -0.13
C VAL A 14 4.30 -13.39 -1.26
N ALA A 15 3.89 -14.63 -0.93
CA ALA A 15 3.46 -15.62 -1.92
C ALA A 15 2.13 -15.24 -2.60
N LEU A 16 1.24 -14.52 -1.90
CA LEU A 16 -0.01 -14.02 -2.49
C LEU A 16 0.22 -12.94 -3.55
N ILE A 17 1.32 -12.16 -3.50
CA ILE A 17 1.59 -11.12 -4.49
C ILE A 17 1.60 -11.68 -5.92
N PRO A 18 2.45 -12.66 -6.27
CA PRO A 18 2.45 -13.22 -7.62
C PRO A 18 1.13 -13.92 -7.96
N VAL A 19 0.40 -14.47 -6.99
CA VAL A 19 -0.92 -15.08 -7.23
C VAL A 19 -1.93 -14.01 -7.62
N VAL A 20 -2.00 -12.89 -6.92
CA VAL A 20 -2.89 -11.75 -7.26
C VAL A 20 -2.57 -11.24 -8.66
N VAL A 21 -1.29 -11.04 -8.97
CA VAL A 21 -0.83 -10.59 -10.29
C VAL A 21 -1.23 -11.59 -11.38
N ALA A 22 -0.99 -12.88 -11.16
CA ALA A 22 -1.34 -13.92 -12.12
C ALA A 22 -2.85 -13.99 -12.36
N VAL A 23 -3.66 -14.02 -11.29
CA VAL A 23 -5.13 -14.03 -11.38
C VAL A 23 -5.66 -12.84 -12.14
N TYR A 24 -5.09 -11.65 -11.91
CA TYR A 24 -5.47 -10.44 -12.64
C TYR A 24 -5.16 -10.55 -14.13
N LEU A 25 -3.93 -10.96 -14.49
CA LEU A 25 -3.43 -11.01 -15.86
C LEU A 25 -4.08 -12.09 -16.73
N ILE A 26 -4.49 -13.23 -16.13
CA ILE A 26 -5.18 -14.28 -16.88
C ILE A 26 -6.68 -13.99 -17.08
N GLY A 27 -7.15 -12.79 -16.75
CA GLY A 27 -8.56 -12.41 -16.84
C GLY A 27 -9.44 -13.07 -15.79
N GLY A 28 -8.87 -13.43 -14.65
CA GLY A 28 -9.62 -13.91 -13.49
C GLY A 28 -10.66 -12.90 -13.04
N SER A 29 -11.73 -13.40 -12.39
CA SER A 29 -12.78 -12.53 -11.88
C SER A 29 -12.21 -11.44 -10.98
N GLY A 30 -12.55 -10.17 -11.22
CA GLY A 30 -12.18 -9.06 -10.36
C GLY A 30 -12.61 -9.26 -8.90
N TYR A 31 -13.69 -10.03 -8.66
CA TYR A 31 -14.10 -10.45 -7.30
C TYR A 31 -13.04 -11.34 -6.65
N LEU A 32 -12.43 -12.26 -7.41
CA LEU A 32 -11.37 -13.12 -6.90
C LEU A 32 -10.12 -12.29 -6.58
N THR A 33 -9.72 -11.39 -7.48
CA THR A 33 -8.57 -10.51 -7.27
C THR A 33 -8.78 -9.60 -6.06
N ALA A 34 -9.97 -8.98 -5.94
CA ALA A 34 -10.34 -8.17 -4.78
C ALA A 34 -10.35 -8.99 -3.48
N GLY A 35 -10.88 -10.22 -3.52
CA GLY A 35 -10.89 -11.13 -2.37
C GLY A 35 -9.49 -11.51 -1.91
N LEU A 36 -8.58 -11.80 -2.83
CA LEU A 36 -7.16 -12.09 -2.52
C LEU A 36 -6.44 -10.86 -1.96
N PHE A 37 -6.71 -9.67 -2.50
CA PHE A 37 -6.16 -8.42 -1.98
C PHE A 37 -6.68 -8.12 -0.57
N LEU A 38 -7.97 -8.30 -0.32
CA LEU A 38 -8.57 -8.18 1.03
C LEU A 38 -7.98 -9.20 2.00
N LEU A 39 -7.80 -10.44 1.57
CA LEU A 39 -7.19 -11.49 2.39
C LEU A 39 -5.76 -11.08 2.79
N ALA A 40 -4.98 -10.53 1.87
CA ALA A 40 -3.64 -10.02 2.18
C ALA A 40 -3.68 -8.91 3.23
N GLY A 41 -4.62 -7.95 3.13
CA GLY A 41 -4.78 -6.90 4.13
C GLY A 41 -5.25 -7.40 5.50
N VAL A 42 -6.16 -8.37 5.53
CA VAL A 42 -6.62 -9.00 6.78
C VAL A 42 -5.48 -9.78 7.45
N THR A 43 -4.69 -10.51 6.68
CA THR A 43 -3.53 -11.24 7.21
C THR A 43 -2.47 -10.29 7.76
N ASP A 44 -2.24 -9.12 7.14
CA ASP A 44 -1.36 -8.06 7.65
C ASP A 44 -1.81 -7.53 9.02
N TRP A 45 -3.11 -7.23 9.13
CA TRP A 45 -3.66 -6.79 10.41
C TRP A 45 -3.54 -7.88 11.49
N ALA A 46 -3.81 -9.13 11.13
CA ALA A 46 -3.82 -10.27 12.04
C ALA A 46 -2.39 -10.60 12.56
N ASP A 47 -1.38 -10.62 11.67
CA ASP A 47 0.01 -10.91 12.09
C ASP A 47 0.57 -9.80 12.98
N GLY A 48 0.32 -8.53 12.65
CA GLY A 48 0.70 -7.41 13.49
C GLY A 48 0.03 -7.43 14.86
N TYR A 49 -1.23 -7.88 14.96
CA TYR A 49 -1.92 -8.07 16.23
C TYR A 49 -1.33 -9.24 17.04
N LEU A 50 -1.12 -10.40 16.40
CA LEU A 50 -0.56 -11.59 17.05
C LEU A 50 0.87 -11.38 17.53
N ALA A 51 1.72 -10.76 16.71
CA ALA A 51 3.11 -10.48 17.06
C ALA A 51 3.22 -9.60 18.32
N ARG A 52 2.38 -8.55 18.40
CA ARG A 52 2.32 -7.70 19.60
C ARG A 52 1.79 -8.43 20.84
N LYS A 53 0.77 -9.26 20.68
CA LYS A 53 0.15 -9.99 21.79
C LYS A 53 1.07 -11.08 22.36
N ARG A 54 1.91 -11.71 21.50
CA ARG A 54 2.79 -12.83 21.91
C ARG A 54 4.22 -12.41 22.19
N ASN A 55 4.59 -11.13 21.99
CA ASN A 55 5.97 -10.65 22.06
C ASN A 55 6.94 -11.46 21.15
N GLU A 56 6.43 -12.01 20.03
CA GLU A 56 7.18 -12.82 19.07
C GLU A 56 7.64 -11.97 17.88
N GLN A 57 8.23 -10.81 18.14
CA GLN A 57 8.78 -9.99 17.07
C GLN A 57 10.13 -10.54 16.62
N SER A 58 10.24 -10.90 15.34
CA SER A 58 11.49 -11.31 14.73
C SER A 58 12.09 -10.19 13.88
N ALA A 59 13.43 -10.13 13.80
CA ALA A 59 14.12 -9.17 12.92
C ALA A 59 13.74 -9.40 11.44
N PHE A 60 13.48 -10.65 11.06
CA PHE A 60 13.05 -11.01 9.71
C PHE A 60 11.64 -10.49 9.40
N GLY A 61 10.66 -10.68 10.30
CA GLY A 61 9.31 -10.14 10.15
C GLY A 61 9.33 -8.62 10.07
N ALA A 62 10.04 -7.96 11.00
CA ALA A 62 10.16 -6.50 11.02
C ALA A 62 10.73 -5.91 9.71
N PHE A 63 11.59 -6.66 9.00
CA PHE A 63 12.08 -6.30 7.67
C PHE A 63 11.06 -6.61 6.58
N LEU A 64 10.48 -7.82 6.59
CA LEU A 64 9.67 -8.33 5.47
C LEU A 64 8.26 -7.73 5.43
N ASP A 65 7.64 -7.44 6.59
CA ASP A 65 6.28 -6.88 6.67
C ASP A 65 6.13 -5.57 5.88
N PRO A 66 6.98 -4.54 6.11
CA PRO A 66 6.87 -3.30 5.35
C PRO A 66 7.14 -3.47 3.85
N VAL A 67 7.93 -4.48 3.47
CA VAL A 67 8.24 -4.77 2.06
C VAL A 67 7.05 -5.44 1.39
N ALA A 68 6.47 -6.47 2.01
CA ALA A 68 5.33 -7.22 1.48
C ALA A 68 4.11 -6.31 1.26
N ASP A 69 3.78 -5.47 2.26
CA ASP A 69 2.67 -4.52 2.18
C ASP A 69 2.81 -3.55 1.00
N LYS A 70 3.98 -2.91 0.87
CA LYS A 70 4.23 -1.98 -0.23
C LYS A 70 4.25 -2.65 -1.60
N LEU A 71 4.83 -3.85 -1.70
CA LEU A 71 4.86 -4.58 -2.96
C LEU A 71 3.46 -4.97 -3.42
N MET A 72 2.60 -5.46 -2.52
CA MET A 72 1.22 -5.83 -2.83
C MET A 72 0.44 -4.63 -3.38
N VAL A 73 0.46 -3.52 -2.65
CA VAL A 73 -0.24 -2.28 -3.04
C VAL A 73 0.31 -1.73 -4.36
N SER A 74 1.64 -1.66 -4.51
CA SER A 74 2.26 -1.15 -5.74
C SER A 74 1.96 -2.02 -6.94
N ALA A 75 2.03 -3.35 -6.79
CA ALA A 75 1.72 -4.29 -7.87
C ALA A 75 0.29 -4.12 -8.37
N VAL A 76 -0.68 -4.05 -7.46
CA VAL A 76 -2.10 -3.88 -7.84
C VAL A 76 -2.35 -2.50 -8.46
N LEU A 77 -1.76 -1.42 -7.94
CA LEU A 77 -1.89 -0.10 -8.53
C LEU A 77 -1.30 -0.04 -9.94
N VAL A 78 -0.16 -0.69 -10.18
CA VAL A 78 0.43 -0.80 -11.53
C VAL A 78 -0.48 -1.58 -12.47
N LEU A 79 -1.05 -2.70 -12.03
CA LEU A 79 -2.00 -3.49 -12.82
C LEU A 79 -3.23 -2.66 -13.22
N LEU A 80 -3.85 -1.96 -12.26
CA LEU A 80 -5.01 -1.09 -12.52
C LEU A 80 -4.67 0.05 -13.50
N ALA A 81 -3.47 0.65 -13.39
CA ALA A 81 -3.04 1.73 -14.28
C ALA A 81 -2.62 1.24 -15.67
N ALA A 82 -2.20 -0.01 -15.79
CA ALA A 82 -1.82 -0.64 -17.07
C ALA A 82 -3.00 -1.29 -17.78
N ASP A 83 -4.15 -1.46 -17.12
CA ASP A 83 -5.33 -2.11 -17.68
C ASP A 83 -6.11 -1.15 -18.61
N PRO A 84 -6.21 -1.46 -19.93
CA PRO A 84 -6.96 -0.62 -20.87
C PRO A 84 -8.44 -0.52 -20.54
N GLU A 85 -9.08 -1.57 -20.03
CA GLU A 85 -10.51 -1.55 -19.67
C GLU A 85 -10.73 -0.61 -18.48
N MET A 86 -9.84 -0.64 -17.49
CA MET A 86 -9.89 0.25 -16.34
C MET A 86 -9.67 1.70 -16.78
N THR A 87 -8.60 1.96 -17.54
CA THR A 87 -8.20 3.32 -17.92
C THR A 87 -9.19 3.99 -18.87
N GLN A 88 -9.94 3.25 -19.69
CA GLN A 88 -11.03 3.81 -20.52
C GLN A 88 -12.28 4.18 -19.72
N ARG A 89 -12.46 3.66 -18.53
CA ARG A 89 -13.66 3.85 -17.69
C ARG A 89 -13.49 4.90 -16.59
N VAL A 90 -12.26 5.24 -16.24
CA VAL A 90 -11.97 6.30 -15.24
C VAL A 90 -12.24 7.69 -15.84
N LEU A 91 -12.51 8.67 -14.97
CA LEU A 91 -12.82 10.05 -15.35
C LEU A 91 -11.67 10.70 -16.14
N SER A 92 -10.43 10.41 -15.77
CA SER A 92 -9.23 10.90 -16.48
C SER A 92 -8.10 9.87 -16.38
N PRO A 93 -7.78 9.16 -17.46
CA PRO A 93 -6.66 8.21 -17.50
C PRO A 93 -5.32 8.83 -17.08
N VAL A 94 -5.07 10.05 -17.53
CA VAL A 94 -3.82 10.77 -17.22
C VAL A 94 -3.74 11.08 -15.73
N LEU A 95 -4.80 11.63 -15.14
CA LEU A 95 -4.83 11.95 -13.71
C LEU A 95 -4.73 10.68 -12.86
N PHE A 96 -5.44 9.62 -13.24
CA PHE A 96 -5.38 8.32 -12.58
C PHE A 96 -3.93 7.78 -12.52
N THR A 97 -3.26 7.76 -13.67
CA THR A 97 -1.85 7.30 -13.77
C THR A 97 -0.90 8.19 -12.95
N ILE A 98 -1.08 9.51 -12.98
CA ILE A 98 -0.27 10.45 -12.18
C ILE A 98 -0.46 10.17 -10.69
N VAL A 99 -1.69 9.98 -10.21
CA VAL A 99 -1.98 9.70 -8.81
C VAL A 99 -1.38 8.37 -8.38
N VAL A 100 -1.47 7.33 -9.22
CA VAL A 100 -0.81 6.04 -8.97
C VAL A 100 0.70 6.22 -8.83
N ALA A 101 1.34 6.94 -9.75
CA ALA A 101 2.78 7.21 -9.72
C ALA A 101 3.18 7.99 -8.45
N ILE A 102 2.40 8.99 -8.05
CA ILE A 102 2.61 9.76 -6.81
C ILE A 102 2.54 8.85 -5.58
N ILE A 103 1.53 7.98 -5.50
CA ILE A 103 1.36 7.08 -4.36
C ILE A 103 2.57 6.14 -4.25
N ILE A 104 2.95 5.48 -5.34
CA ILE A 104 4.09 4.53 -5.36
C ILE A 104 5.40 5.26 -5.06
N GLY A 105 5.67 6.36 -5.75
CA GLY A 105 6.90 7.14 -5.57
C GLY A 105 7.06 7.62 -4.14
N ARG A 106 5.98 8.10 -3.52
CA ARG A 106 5.99 8.52 -2.13
C ARG A 106 6.21 7.34 -1.16
N GLU A 107 5.62 6.18 -1.40
CA GLU A 107 5.84 5.01 -0.54
C GLU A 107 7.32 4.63 -0.49
N ILE A 108 8.00 4.67 -1.64
CA ILE A 108 9.44 4.42 -1.75
C ILE A 108 10.22 5.51 -1.04
N THR A 109 9.97 6.78 -1.36
CA THR A 109 10.72 7.93 -0.84
C THR A 109 10.63 8.03 0.69
N ILE A 110 9.43 7.92 1.25
CA ILE A 110 9.27 8.01 2.71
C ILE A 110 9.79 6.77 3.43
N SER A 111 9.79 5.62 2.77
CA SER A 111 10.42 4.42 3.33
C SER A 111 11.92 4.60 3.47
N ALA A 112 12.57 5.05 2.41
CA ALA A 112 14.01 5.34 2.41
C ALA A 112 14.37 6.45 3.43
N LEU A 113 13.55 7.51 3.49
CA LEU A 113 13.75 8.58 4.47
C LEU A 113 13.65 8.07 5.92
N ARG A 114 12.71 7.19 6.21
CA ARG A 114 12.56 6.60 7.56
C ARG A 114 13.73 5.72 7.94
N GLU A 115 14.22 4.92 7.01
CA GLU A 115 15.38 4.06 7.23
C GLU A 115 16.62 4.90 7.52
N TRP A 116 16.86 5.91 6.70
CA TRP A 116 17.96 6.84 6.90
C TRP A 116 17.87 7.61 8.23
N MET A 117 16.68 8.12 8.60
CA MET A 117 16.47 8.76 9.89
C MET A 117 16.67 7.79 11.08
N ALA A 118 16.36 6.51 10.89
CA ALA A 118 16.59 5.47 11.89
C ALA A 118 18.08 5.21 12.10
N GLU A 119 18.88 5.19 11.04
CA GLU A 119 20.35 5.07 11.09
C GLU A 119 20.98 6.27 11.81
N LEU A 120 20.44 7.49 11.62
CA LEU A 120 20.87 8.70 12.32
C LEU A 120 20.39 8.79 13.78
N GLY A 121 19.66 7.79 14.29
CA GLY A 121 19.11 7.78 15.65
C GLY A 121 17.86 8.67 15.85
N ASN A 122 17.33 9.28 14.80
CA ASN A 122 16.26 10.29 14.84
C ASN A 122 14.89 9.75 14.39
N ARG A 123 14.53 8.53 14.78
CA ARG A 123 13.28 7.85 14.41
C ARG A 123 12.00 8.66 14.70
N GLY A 124 12.03 9.50 15.73
CA GLY A 124 10.88 10.31 16.15
C GLY A 124 10.45 11.38 15.15
N VAL A 125 11.36 11.90 14.33
CA VAL A 125 11.11 12.97 13.37
C VAL A 125 10.15 12.52 12.24
N VAL A 126 10.19 11.23 11.89
CA VAL A 126 9.41 10.63 10.81
C VAL A 126 8.40 9.58 11.32
N ALA A 127 7.97 9.69 12.58
CA ALA A 127 6.99 8.80 13.17
C ALA A 127 5.65 8.86 12.43
N VAL A 128 4.95 7.72 12.36
CA VAL A 128 3.64 7.64 11.69
C VAL A 128 2.61 8.44 12.47
N GLY A 129 2.23 9.58 11.94
CA GLY A 129 1.12 10.38 12.46
C GLY A 129 -0.25 9.77 12.13
N TRP A 130 -1.31 10.29 12.75
CA TRP A 130 -2.70 9.90 12.49
C TRP A 130 -3.11 10.03 11.01
N LEU A 131 -2.65 11.08 10.34
CA LEU A 131 -2.87 11.28 8.89
C LEU A 131 -2.30 10.13 8.04
N GLY A 132 -1.19 9.54 8.46
CA GLY A 132 -0.61 8.37 7.78
C GLY A 132 -1.52 7.14 7.87
N LYS A 133 -2.23 6.95 8.97
CA LYS A 133 -3.18 5.84 9.14
C LYS A 133 -4.42 6.01 8.25
N ILE A 134 -5.01 7.21 8.25
CA ILE A 134 -6.16 7.51 7.38
C ILE A 134 -5.80 7.29 5.91
N LYS A 135 -4.67 7.82 5.47
CA LYS A 135 -4.20 7.67 4.10
C LYS A 135 -4.13 6.21 3.66
N THR A 136 -3.50 5.35 4.48
CA THR A 136 -3.37 3.92 4.15
C THR A 136 -4.71 3.20 4.11
N THR A 137 -5.63 3.54 5.02
CA THR A 137 -6.98 2.99 5.02
C THR A 137 -7.76 3.42 3.77
N LEU A 138 -7.72 4.70 3.41
CA LEU A 138 -8.37 5.21 2.19
C LEU A 138 -7.79 4.57 0.93
N GLN A 139 -6.48 4.44 0.85
CA GLN A 139 -5.80 3.79 -0.27
C GLN A 139 -6.20 2.32 -0.39
N PHE A 140 -6.24 1.57 0.71
CA PHE A 140 -6.66 0.18 0.73
C PHE A 140 -8.12 0.02 0.28
N LEU A 141 -9.02 0.86 0.79
CA LEU A 141 -10.43 0.89 0.39
C LEU A 141 -10.58 1.25 -1.09
N ALA A 142 -9.86 2.27 -1.57
CA ALA A 142 -9.88 2.69 -2.97
C ALA A 142 -9.51 1.54 -3.91
N ILE A 143 -8.38 0.86 -3.65
CA ILE A 143 -7.91 -0.28 -4.44
C ILE A 143 -8.93 -1.42 -4.42
N THR A 144 -9.47 -1.75 -3.24
CA THR A 144 -10.49 -2.79 -3.10
C THR A 144 -11.72 -2.49 -3.94
N VAL A 145 -12.25 -1.26 -3.87
CA VAL A 145 -13.42 -0.83 -4.63
C VAL A 145 -13.14 -0.83 -6.13
N LEU A 146 -11.95 -0.40 -6.57
CA LEU A 146 -11.55 -0.43 -7.98
C LEU A 146 -11.45 -1.86 -8.52
N LEU A 147 -10.90 -2.79 -7.76
CA LEU A 147 -10.84 -4.20 -8.14
C LEU A 147 -12.24 -4.82 -8.25
N PHE A 148 -13.15 -4.49 -7.33
CA PHE A 148 -14.55 -4.91 -7.43
C PHE A 148 -15.26 -4.26 -8.63
N ALA A 149 -14.97 -3.01 -8.93
CA ALA A 149 -15.56 -2.31 -10.08
C ALA A 149 -15.14 -2.94 -11.42
N GLN A 150 -13.90 -3.44 -11.51
CA GLN A 150 -13.42 -4.20 -12.67
C GLN A 150 -14.24 -5.49 -12.88
N ALA A 151 -14.78 -6.10 -11.83
CA ALA A 151 -15.61 -7.31 -11.91
C ALA A 151 -17.00 -7.09 -12.54
N GLY A 152 -17.30 -5.92 -13.09
CA GLY A 152 -18.58 -5.61 -13.71
C GLY A 152 -19.56 -4.87 -12.79
N MET A 153 -19.11 -4.36 -11.67
CA MET A 153 -19.90 -3.49 -10.81
C MET A 153 -20.29 -2.20 -11.55
N GLN A 154 -21.38 -1.60 -11.14
CA GLN A 154 -21.95 -0.40 -11.74
C GLN A 154 -20.98 0.80 -11.71
N ALA A 155 -21.12 1.72 -12.66
CA ALA A 155 -20.31 2.94 -12.76
C ALA A 155 -20.14 3.73 -11.43
N PRO A 156 -21.13 3.81 -10.52
CA PRO A 156 -20.96 4.47 -9.23
C PRO A 156 -19.81 3.91 -8.37
N ALA A 157 -19.58 2.60 -8.39
CA ALA A 157 -18.49 1.99 -7.61
C ALA A 157 -17.11 2.37 -8.18
N LEU A 158 -16.99 2.44 -9.51
CA LEU A 158 -15.76 2.90 -10.15
C LEU A 158 -15.43 4.34 -9.76
N ILE A 159 -16.41 5.24 -9.87
CA ILE A 159 -16.27 6.66 -9.50
C ILE A 159 -15.88 6.78 -8.01
N LEU A 160 -16.54 6.03 -7.14
CA LEU A 160 -16.21 6.03 -5.72
C LEU A 160 -14.76 5.59 -5.47
N GLY A 161 -14.32 4.49 -6.08
CA GLY A 161 -12.95 3.99 -5.95
C GLY A 161 -11.92 5.00 -6.45
N GLU A 162 -12.19 5.66 -7.57
CA GLU A 162 -11.37 6.70 -8.15
C GLU A 162 -11.27 7.93 -7.24
N LEU A 163 -12.38 8.43 -6.72
CA LEU A 163 -12.39 9.56 -5.78
C LEU A 163 -11.65 9.24 -4.48
N LEU A 164 -11.81 8.02 -3.95
CA LEU A 164 -11.06 7.56 -2.79
C LEU A 164 -9.55 7.51 -3.07
N LEU A 165 -9.16 7.06 -4.27
CA LEU A 165 -7.76 7.03 -4.68
C LEU A 165 -7.18 8.43 -4.81
N TYR A 166 -7.92 9.38 -5.37
CA TYR A 166 -7.49 10.77 -5.48
C TYR A 166 -7.37 11.43 -4.11
N ALA A 167 -8.31 11.18 -3.20
CA ALA A 167 -8.22 11.64 -1.82
C ALA A 167 -6.99 11.04 -1.10
N ALA A 168 -6.73 9.75 -1.28
CA ALA A 168 -5.54 9.10 -0.75
C ALA A 168 -4.25 9.69 -1.34
N GLY A 169 -4.22 10.01 -2.64
CA GLY A 169 -3.12 10.68 -3.32
C GLY A 169 -2.85 12.08 -2.77
N ALA A 170 -3.89 12.89 -2.57
CA ALA A 170 -3.78 14.22 -1.99
C ALA A 170 -3.23 14.18 -0.55
N LEU A 171 -3.77 13.30 0.30
CA LEU A 171 -3.26 13.07 1.66
C LEU A 171 -1.82 12.54 1.66
N THR A 172 -1.48 11.76 0.65
CA THR A 172 -0.13 11.23 0.43
C THR A 172 0.86 12.35 0.21
N LEU A 173 0.56 13.29 -0.69
CA LEU A 173 1.40 14.47 -0.94
C LEU A 173 1.48 15.38 0.30
N TRP A 174 0.36 15.64 0.94
CA TRP A 174 0.34 16.44 2.17
C TRP A 174 1.24 15.86 3.25
N SER A 175 1.09 14.56 3.53
CA SER A 175 1.92 13.89 4.53
C SER A 175 3.41 13.86 4.15
N MET A 176 3.73 13.72 2.86
CA MET A 176 5.10 13.74 2.37
C MET A 176 5.76 15.10 2.65
N MET A 177 5.07 16.21 2.36
CA MET A 177 5.59 17.55 2.68
C MET A 177 5.85 17.74 4.17
N ALA A 178 4.98 17.22 5.03
CA ALA A 178 5.16 17.28 6.48
C ALA A 178 6.43 16.51 6.93
N TYR A 179 6.66 15.30 6.38
CA TYR A 179 7.87 14.52 6.68
C TYR A 179 9.15 15.19 6.17
N LEU A 180 9.13 15.72 4.94
CA LEU A 180 10.29 16.41 4.37
C LEU A 180 10.62 17.67 5.16
N LYS A 181 9.61 18.47 5.56
CA LYS A 181 9.82 19.63 6.43
C LYS A 181 10.44 19.24 7.78
N GLY A 182 9.98 18.16 8.39
CA GLY A 182 10.54 17.67 9.66
C GLY A 182 11.99 17.18 9.53
N ALA A 183 12.33 16.56 8.42
CA ALA A 183 13.67 16.05 8.15
C ALA A 183 14.64 17.12 7.62
N TRP A 184 14.14 18.27 7.12
CA TRP A 184 14.93 19.30 6.46
C TRP A 184 16.14 19.83 7.25
N PRO A 185 16.03 20.12 8.56
CA PRO A 185 17.18 20.58 9.33
C PRO A 185 18.37 19.61 9.28
N MET A 186 18.08 18.30 9.33
CA MET A 186 19.11 17.27 9.28
C MET A 186 19.69 17.04 7.87
N LEU A 187 18.91 17.38 6.83
CA LEU A 187 19.35 17.34 5.44
C LEU A 187 20.27 18.53 5.09
N SER A 188 20.10 19.65 5.77
CA SER A 188 20.80 20.90 5.48
C SER A 188 22.09 21.12 6.31
N GLU A 189 22.30 20.32 7.35
CA GLU A 189 23.48 20.46 8.26
C GLU A 189 24.72 19.67 7.79
N ARG A 190 24.79 19.28 6.48
CA ARG A 190 25.98 18.65 5.88
C ARG A 190 26.61 19.50 4.79
#